data_dc9a34ff9316ceefdec0550053332f97
#
_entry.id   dc9a34ff9316ceefdec0550053332f97
#
_cell.length_a   1.000
_cell.length_b   1.000
_cell.length_c   1.000
_cell.angle_alpha   90.00
_cell.angle_beta   90.00
_cell.angle_gamma   90.00
#
_symmetry.space_group_name_H-M   'P 1'
#
loop_
_entity.id
_entity.type
_entity.pdbx_description
1 polymer ?
#
loop_
_entity_poly.entity_id
_entity_poly.type
_entity_poly.pdbx_seq_one_letter_code
_entity_poly.pdbx_strand_id
1 'polypeptide(L)'
;MRCDHYDAGTCRSCSLLPLPYDRQLADKEQAVAGTLSLVPGAGNIRWLTPASSEQSGFRTSVKLVVGGTRRRPTLGVLGPDRRGVDLPGCPIQHPAINRATPGLKRFIRSLHLTPYDVPARRGELKNVLITVGAGQRLMIRFVLRTRDRVSDIRSALPLLRDLVPAAHVVTANIHPTHEAIVEGPDEIILTRARTLPLTVEGLELGPRSFAQTNARVAEALYEQASRWARLPLPDGRVPEGLWDLYCGVGGFALACARGGIPHVTGVEVSAGAISSAISAARTAGLRRDEARFICDDATAWARAQAASTVPDVIVVNPPRRGIGPDLAAYLNECGAPRVIYSSCNPTSLAQDLTVMPALRPVEGRVFDMFPHTSHVEAAVLLERAGA
;
A
#
# COMPACT_ATOMS: atom_id res chain seq x y z
N MET A 1 -14.86 -14.99 -11.03
CA MET A 1 -14.82 -15.58 -9.66
C MET A 1 -16.25 -15.62 -9.09
N ARG A 2 -16.60 -16.64 -8.27
CA ARG A 2 -17.89 -16.72 -7.55
C ARG A 2 -17.70 -16.25 -6.10
N CYS A 3 -18.70 -15.56 -5.54
CA CYS A 3 -18.66 -15.07 -4.17
C CYS A 3 -20.04 -15.15 -3.51
N ASP A 4 -20.22 -16.10 -2.58
CA ASP A 4 -21.49 -16.31 -1.89
C ASP A 4 -21.95 -15.06 -1.10
N HIS A 5 -21.02 -14.25 -0.56
CA HIS A 5 -21.36 -12.99 0.11
C HIS A 5 -21.93 -11.95 -0.87
N TYR A 6 -21.42 -11.93 -2.10
CA TYR A 6 -21.92 -11.06 -3.14
C TYR A 6 -23.30 -11.51 -3.61
N ASP A 7 -23.46 -12.81 -3.89
CA ASP A 7 -24.71 -13.40 -4.37
C ASP A 7 -25.84 -13.23 -3.34
N ALA A 8 -25.51 -13.42 -2.05
CA ALA A 8 -26.45 -13.19 -0.95
C ALA A 8 -26.73 -11.71 -0.61
N GLY A 9 -26.08 -10.76 -1.27
CA GLY A 9 -26.24 -9.33 -0.98
C GLY A 9 -25.58 -8.85 0.35
N THR A 10 -24.88 -9.73 1.05
CA THR A 10 -24.25 -9.42 2.35
C THR A 10 -23.04 -8.51 2.20
N CYS A 11 -22.34 -8.54 1.05
CA CYS A 11 -21.21 -7.67 0.72
C CYS A 11 -21.25 -7.31 -0.76
N ARG A 12 -21.08 -6.02 -1.05
CA ARG A 12 -21.05 -5.49 -2.44
C ARG A 12 -19.74 -4.75 -2.75
N SER A 13 -18.68 -4.99 -1.97
CA SER A 13 -17.38 -4.31 -2.16
C SER A 13 -16.72 -4.63 -3.50
N CYS A 14 -16.95 -5.81 -4.06
CA CYS A 14 -16.47 -6.23 -5.38
C CYS A 14 -17.46 -5.80 -6.47
N SER A 15 -17.60 -4.50 -6.72
CA SER A 15 -18.64 -3.92 -7.59
C SER A 15 -18.61 -4.39 -9.05
N LEU A 16 -17.43 -4.78 -9.56
CA LEU A 16 -17.22 -5.27 -10.92
C LEU A 16 -17.27 -6.80 -11.03
N LEU A 17 -17.54 -7.53 -9.94
CA LEU A 17 -17.55 -8.99 -9.93
C LEU A 17 -18.43 -9.64 -11.00
N PRO A 18 -19.60 -9.07 -11.40
CA PRO A 18 -20.43 -9.62 -12.47
C PRO A 18 -19.79 -9.56 -13.86
N LEU A 19 -18.79 -8.69 -14.08
CA LEU A 19 -18.12 -8.56 -15.37
C LEU A 19 -17.02 -9.61 -15.53
N PRO A 20 -16.81 -10.15 -16.75
CA PRO A 20 -15.62 -10.95 -17.07
C PRO A 20 -14.34 -10.20 -16.72
N TYR A 21 -13.34 -10.90 -16.20
CA TYR A 21 -12.12 -10.26 -15.69
C TYR A 21 -11.36 -9.47 -16.77
N ASP A 22 -11.24 -10.02 -17.98
CA ASP A 22 -10.57 -9.36 -19.10
C ASP A 22 -11.29 -8.04 -19.47
N ARG A 23 -12.62 -8.01 -19.35
CA ARG A 23 -13.39 -6.78 -19.55
C ARG A 23 -13.12 -5.76 -18.45
N GLN A 24 -13.05 -6.20 -17.17
CA GLN A 24 -12.69 -5.30 -16.07
C GLN A 24 -11.34 -4.62 -16.31
N LEU A 25 -10.35 -5.38 -16.79
CA LEU A 25 -8.99 -4.90 -17.03
C LEU A 25 -8.95 -3.92 -18.21
N ALA A 26 -9.62 -4.26 -19.31
CA ALA A 26 -9.74 -3.37 -20.48
C ALA A 26 -10.45 -2.06 -20.15
N ASP A 27 -11.53 -2.11 -19.37
CA ASP A 27 -12.28 -0.91 -18.96
C ASP A 27 -11.43 -0.02 -18.04
N LYS A 28 -10.61 -0.59 -17.16
CA LYS A 28 -9.65 0.16 -16.33
C LYS A 28 -8.58 0.85 -17.17
N GLU A 29 -7.99 0.15 -18.10
CA GLU A 29 -6.99 0.71 -19.01
C GLU A 29 -7.58 1.86 -19.83
N GLN A 30 -8.75 1.65 -20.43
CA GLN A 30 -9.43 2.66 -21.20
C GLN A 30 -9.79 3.90 -20.36
N ALA A 31 -10.24 3.72 -19.12
CA ALA A 31 -10.55 4.82 -18.22
C ALA A 31 -9.31 5.66 -17.86
N VAL A 32 -8.18 5.00 -17.58
CA VAL A 32 -6.91 5.69 -17.30
C VAL A 32 -6.41 6.42 -18.55
N ALA A 33 -6.35 5.74 -19.70
CA ALA A 33 -5.91 6.33 -20.95
C ALA A 33 -6.80 7.52 -21.36
N GLY A 34 -8.12 7.39 -21.23
CA GLY A 34 -9.07 8.46 -21.50
C GLY A 34 -8.90 9.67 -20.57
N THR A 35 -8.61 9.44 -19.28
CA THR A 35 -8.33 10.54 -18.35
C THR A 35 -7.05 11.27 -18.71
N LEU A 36 -5.98 10.53 -19.03
CA LEU A 36 -4.67 11.13 -19.34
C LEU A 36 -4.64 11.77 -20.73
N SER A 37 -5.45 11.32 -21.69
CA SER A 37 -5.49 11.94 -23.03
C SER A 37 -5.93 13.41 -23.01
N LEU A 38 -6.55 13.87 -21.92
CA LEU A 38 -6.92 15.27 -21.70
C LEU A 38 -5.73 16.16 -21.32
N VAL A 39 -4.60 15.56 -20.95
CA VAL A 39 -3.37 16.29 -20.57
C VAL A 39 -2.61 16.70 -21.83
N PRO A 40 -2.21 17.97 -21.99
CA PRO A 40 -1.39 18.40 -23.10
C PRO A 40 -0.10 17.55 -23.24
N GLY A 41 0.16 17.04 -24.44
CA GLY A 41 1.33 16.19 -24.71
C GLY A 41 1.20 14.71 -24.34
N ALA A 42 0.11 14.30 -23.65
CA ALA A 42 -0.11 12.90 -23.26
C ALA A 42 -0.86 12.05 -24.30
N GLY A 43 -1.26 12.62 -25.43
CA GLY A 43 -2.01 11.90 -26.48
C GLY A 43 -1.24 10.76 -27.15
N ASN A 44 0.09 10.70 -26.96
CA ASN A 44 0.98 9.70 -27.58
C ASN A 44 1.61 8.73 -26.56
N ILE A 45 1.00 8.56 -25.39
CA ILE A 45 1.48 7.58 -24.41
C ILE A 45 1.41 6.19 -25.03
N ARG A 46 2.55 5.48 -25.04
CA ARG A 46 2.59 4.06 -25.39
C ARG A 46 2.12 3.23 -24.22
N TRP A 47 0.90 2.71 -24.28
CA TRP A 47 0.38 1.85 -23.24
C TRP A 47 0.94 0.44 -23.34
N LEU A 48 1.55 -0.02 -22.26
CA LEU A 48 2.02 -1.40 -22.11
C LEU A 48 0.86 -2.28 -21.65
N THR A 49 0.92 -3.57 -21.99
CA THR A 49 -0.08 -4.55 -21.53
C THR A 49 -0.28 -4.45 -20.02
N PRO A 50 -1.52 -4.29 -19.54
CA PRO A 50 -1.82 -4.18 -18.13
C PRO A 50 -1.26 -5.35 -17.32
N ALA A 51 -0.75 -5.07 -16.12
CA ALA A 51 -0.35 -6.10 -15.18
C ALA A 51 -1.59 -6.66 -14.49
N SER A 52 -1.98 -7.87 -14.89
CA SER A 52 -3.12 -8.59 -14.31
C SER A 52 -2.83 -9.14 -12.92
N SER A 53 -3.87 -9.40 -12.16
CA SER A 53 -3.84 -10.04 -10.84
C SER A 53 -4.48 -11.41 -10.86
N GLU A 54 -4.17 -12.23 -9.85
CA GLU A 54 -5.06 -13.34 -9.48
C GLU A 54 -6.44 -12.78 -9.10
N GLN A 55 -7.50 -13.50 -9.48
CA GLN A 55 -8.88 -13.08 -9.18
C GLN A 55 -9.32 -13.40 -7.75
N SER A 56 -8.59 -14.28 -7.04
CA SER A 56 -8.88 -14.71 -5.68
C SER A 56 -7.59 -14.83 -4.86
N GLY A 57 -7.71 -14.78 -3.54
CA GLY A 57 -6.59 -14.97 -2.63
C GLY A 57 -5.48 -13.90 -2.70
N PHE A 58 -5.65 -12.87 -3.50
CA PHE A 58 -4.62 -11.87 -3.77
C PHE A 58 -4.41 -10.87 -2.63
N ARG A 59 -5.45 -10.66 -1.80
CA ARG A 59 -5.45 -9.60 -0.81
C ARG A 59 -4.70 -10.01 0.45
N THR A 60 -3.49 -9.49 0.63
CA THR A 60 -2.59 -9.82 1.74
C THR A 60 -2.78 -8.92 2.97
N SER A 61 -3.52 -7.82 2.86
CA SER A 61 -3.80 -6.94 4.01
C SER A 61 -5.28 -6.58 4.07
N VAL A 62 -5.89 -6.77 5.24
CA VAL A 62 -7.32 -6.52 5.47
C VAL A 62 -7.55 -5.75 6.78
N LYS A 63 -8.61 -4.96 6.78
CA LYS A 63 -9.15 -4.26 7.94
C LYS A 63 -10.53 -4.84 8.23
N LEU A 64 -10.62 -5.72 9.22
CA LEU A 64 -11.86 -6.39 9.58
C LEU A 64 -12.56 -5.61 10.69
N VAL A 65 -13.77 -5.13 10.42
CA VAL A 65 -14.64 -4.55 11.42
C VAL A 65 -15.08 -5.63 12.39
N VAL A 66 -14.98 -5.36 13.69
CA VAL A 66 -15.47 -6.26 14.74
C VAL A 66 -16.89 -5.88 15.08
N GLY A 67 -17.81 -6.81 14.85
CA GLY A 67 -19.23 -6.63 15.15
C GLY A 67 -19.80 -7.79 15.97
N GLY A 68 -21.12 -7.91 15.95
CA GLY A 68 -21.85 -8.95 16.71
C GLY A 68 -21.87 -8.68 18.21
N THR A 69 -21.72 -9.73 19.01
CA THR A 69 -21.77 -9.67 20.48
C THR A 69 -20.51 -10.26 21.11
N ARG A 70 -20.29 -10.02 22.40
CA ARG A 70 -19.17 -10.63 23.17
C ARG A 70 -19.13 -12.16 23.07
N ARG A 71 -20.29 -12.82 22.93
CA ARG A 71 -20.38 -14.29 22.80
C ARG A 71 -20.28 -14.75 21.36
N ARG A 72 -20.68 -13.93 20.39
CA ARG A 72 -20.68 -14.22 18.95
C ARG A 72 -20.10 -13.03 18.18
N PRO A 73 -18.77 -12.81 18.26
CA PRO A 73 -18.13 -11.75 17.49
C PRO A 73 -18.13 -12.08 16.00
N THR A 74 -18.34 -11.05 15.19
CA THR A 74 -18.20 -11.12 13.73
C THR A 74 -16.95 -10.36 13.29
N LEU A 75 -16.35 -10.80 12.17
CA LEU A 75 -15.19 -10.15 11.54
C LEU A 75 -15.47 -9.98 10.05
N GLY A 76 -15.48 -8.73 9.58
CA GLY A 76 -15.79 -8.45 8.18
C GLY A 76 -15.80 -6.97 7.85
N VAL A 77 -16.90 -6.47 7.31
CA VAL A 77 -17.04 -5.08 6.85
C VAL A 77 -18.15 -4.35 7.62
N LEU A 78 -18.20 -3.05 7.49
CA LEU A 78 -19.30 -2.24 7.98
C LEU A 78 -20.47 -2.32 6.98
N GLY A 79 -21.64 -2.72 7.46
CA GLY A 79 -22.87 -2.74 6.67
C GLY A 79 -23.49 -1.34 6.49
N PRO A 80 -24.54 -1.24 5.66
CA PRO A 80 -25.26 0.03 5.42
C PRO A 80 -25.87 0.62 6.71
N ASP A 81 -26.26 -0.23 7.65
CA ASP A 81 -26.75 0.13 8.98
C ASP A 81 -25.63 0.54 9.97
N ARG A 82 -24.38 0.60 9.47
CA ARG A 82 -23.17 0.91 10.24
C ARG A 82 -22.85 -0.15 11.32
N ARG A 83 -23.33 -1.37 11.17
CA ARG A 83 -22.98 -2.52 12.02
C ARG A 83 -22.03 -3.46 11.30
N GLY A 84 -21.25 -4.22 12.08
CA GLY A 84 -20.30 -5.18 11.54
C GLY A 84 -20.99 -6.38 10.91
N VAL A 85 -20.71 -6.64 9.63
CA VAL A 85 -21.16 -7.79 8.85
C VAL A 85 -20.07 -8.86 8.83
N ASP A 86 -20.42 -10.10 9.11
CA ASP A 86 -19.48 -11.21 9.10
C ASP A 86 -19.14 -11.66 7.68
N LEU A 87 -17.85 -11.83 7.36
CA LEU A 87 -17.40 -12.28 6.04
C LEU A 87 -16.44 -13.48 6.14
N PRO A 88 -16.92 -14.64 6.64
CA PRO A 88 -16.08 -15.83 6.68
C PRO A 88 -15.75 -16.30 5.26
N GLY A 89 -14.48 -16.67 5.02
CA GLY A 89 -14.08 -17.26 3.75
C GLY A 89 -14.17 -16.30 2.55
N CYS A 90 -13.99 -15.00 2.75
CA CYS A 90 -14.00 -14.02 1.65
C CYS A 90 -12.97 -14.43 0.56
N PRO A 91 -13.41 -14.69 -0.69
CA PRO A 91 -12.55 -15.30 -1.69
C PRO A 91 -11.37 -14.43 -2.16
N ILE A 92 -11.45 -13.10 -2.02
CA ILE A 92 -10.33 -12.23 -2.39
C ILE A 92 -9.23 -12.17 -1.32
N GLN A 93 -9.55 -12.54 -0.07
CA GLN A 93 -8.56 -12.55 1.02
C GLN A 93 -7.58 -13.70 0.85
N HIS A 94 -6.32 -13.44 1.17
CA HIS A 94 -5.29 -14.48 1.18
C HIS A 94 -5.73 -15.64 2.11
N PRO A 95 -5.54 -16.92 1.72
CA PRO A 95 -6.00 -18.06 2.49
C PRO A 95 -5.56 -18.08 3.96
N ALA A 96 -4.38 -17.54 4.28
CA ALA A 96 -3.89 -17.44 5.67
C ALA A 96 -4.79 -16.55 6.55
N ILE A 97 -5.38 -15.49 5.99
CA ILE A 97 -6.34 -14.62 6.70
C ILE A 97 -7.61 -15.40 7.01
N ASN A 98 -8.16 -16.08 5.99
CA ASN A 98 -9.37 -16.88 6.16
C ASN A 98 -9.17 -18.00 7.20
N ARG A 99 -8.00 -18.66 7.23
CA ARG A 99 -7.66 -19.66 8.26
C ARG A 99 -7.54 -19.07 9.66
N ALA A 100 -7.03 -17.83 9.79
CA ALA A 100 -6.86 -17.17 11.09
C ALA A 100 -8.19 -16.68 11.69
N THR A 101 -9.15 -16.30 10.86
CA THR A 101 -10.42 -15.67 11.28
C THR A 101 -11.19 -16.46 12.34
N PRO A 102 -11.41 -17.79 12.23
CA PRO A 102 -12.08 -18.56 13.28
C PRO A 102 -11.35 -18.56 14.63
N GLY A 103 -10.01 -18.64 14.60
CA GLY A 103 -9.15 -18.56 15.79
C GLY A 103 -9.27 -17.19 16.47
N LEU A 104 -9.24 -16.12 15.68
CA LEU A 104 -9.41 -14.75 16.18
C LEU A 104 -10.77 -14.53 16.83
N LYS A 105 -11.87 -15.04 16.24
CA LYS A 105 -13.19 -14.97 16.87
C LYS A 105 -13.22 -15.70 18.20
N ARG A 106 -12.59 -16.88 18.30
CA ARG A 106 -12.46 -17.62 19.57
C ARG A 106 -11.66 -16.82 20.59
N PHE A 107 -10.54 -16.22 20.19
CA PHE A 107 -9.72 -15.38 21.06
C PHE A 107 -10.49 -14.16 21.59
N ILE A 108 -11.17 -13.41 20.73
CA ILE A 108 -12.02 -12.26 21.10
C ILE A 108 -13.08 -12.68 22.14
N ARG A 109 -13.72 -13.84 21.91
CA ARG A 109 -14.73 -14.39 22.82
C ARG A 109 -14.14 -14.80 24.17
N SER A 110 -12.99 -15.47 24.20
CA SER A 110 -12.34 -15.94 25.44
C SER A 110 -11.95 -14.78 26.35
N LEU A 111 -11.50 -13.67 25.76
CA LEU A 111 -11.17 -12.44 26.51
C LEU A 111 -12.38 -11.55 26.79
N HIS A 112 -13.57 -11.94 26.37
CA HIS A 112 -14.78 -11.12 26.50
C HIS A 112 -14.58 -9.69 25.96
N LEU A 113 -13.82 -9.49 24.87
CA LEU A 113 -13.65 -8.20 24.23
C LEU A 113 -15.00 -7.77 23.63
N THR A 114 -15.49 -6.61 24.05
CA THR A 114 -16.78 -6.10 23.56
C THR A 114 -16.59 -5.46 22.19
N PRO A 115 -17.26 -5.96 21.12
CA PRO A 115 -17.26 -5.29 19.83
C PRO A 115 -17.72 -3.83 19.96
N TYR A 116 -17.11 -2.94 19.17
CA TYR A 116 -17.52 -1.55 19.13
C TYR A 116 -18.75 -1.37 18.25
N ASP A 117 -19.85 -0.97 18.85
CA ASP A 117 -21.09 -0.60 18.16
C ASP A 117 -20.99 0.86 17.69
N VAL A 118 -20.90 1.06 16.37
CA VAL A 118 -20.70 2.38 15.76
C VAL A 118 -21.91 3.30 15.99
N PRO A 119 -23.18 2.86 15.79
CA PRO A 119 -24.35 3.67 16.11
C PRO A 119 -24.45 4.07 17.58
N ALA A 120 -24.20 3.12 18.48
CA ALA A 120 -24.30 3.36 19.92
C ALA A 120 -23.05 4.02 20.53
N ARG A 121 -21.94 4.12 19.78
CA ARG A 121 -20.62 4.66 20.22
C ARG A 121 -20.09 3.97 21.48
N ARG A 122 -20.35 2.68 21.63
CA ARG A 122 -20.00 1.88 22.81
C ARG A 122 -19.30 0.59 22.42
N GLY A 123 -18.44 0.10 23.31
CA GLY A 123 -17.63 -1.09 23.10
C GLY A 123 -16.15 -0.76 23.08
N GLU A 124 -15.31 -1.76 22.89
CA GLU A 124 -13.87 -1.64 23.07
C GLU A 124 -13.11 -1.98 21.79
N LEU A 125 -13.38 -3.12 21.19
CA LEU A 125 -12.65 -3.62 20.01
C LEU A 125 -13.33 -3.16 18.72
N LYS A 126 -12.69 -2.25 17.99
CA LYS A 126 -13.21 -1.66 16.75
C LYS A 126 -12.92 -2.51 15.54
N ASN A 127 -11.64 -2.83 15.35
CA ASN A 127 -11.15 -3.53 14.17
C ASN A 127 -10.08 -4.55 14.57
N VAL A 128 -9.89 -5.54 13.70
CA VAL A 128 -8.70 -6.39 13.65
C VAL A 128 -8.07 -6.20 12.26
N LEU A 129 -6.85 -5.68 12.23
CA LEU A 129 -6.09 -5.54 11.01
C LEU A 129 -5.15 -6.73 10.89
N ILE A 130 -5.13 -7.35 9.72
CA ILE A 130 -4.29 -8.53 9.48
C ILE A 130 -3.50 -8.30 8.22
N THR A 131 -2.18 -8.46 8.30
CA THR A 131 -1.29 -8.46 7.13
C THR A 131 -0.55 -9.79 7.07
N VAL A 132 -0.48 -10.36 5.87
CA VAL A 132 0.25 -11.59 5.56
C VAL A 132 1.63 -11.24 5.06
N GLY A 133 2.65 -11.83 5.66
CA GLY A 133 4.04 -11.74 5.23
C GLY A 133 4.60 -13.06 4.71
N ALA A 134 5.90 -13.07 4.53
CA ALA A 134 6.65 -14.23 4.07
C ALA A 134 6.40 -15.45 4.96
N GLY A 135 6.32 -16.64 4.34
CA GLY A 135 5.99 -17.87 5.04
C GLY A 135 4.59 -17.89 5.66
N GLN A 136 3.67 -17.07 5.16
CA GLN A 136 2.30 -16.91 5.66
C GLN A 136 2.21 -16.44 7.12
N ARG A 137 3.27 -15.84 7.65
CA ARG A 137 3.26 -15.19 8.97
C ARG A 137 2.30 -14.03 8.97
N LEU A 138 1.66 -13.77 10.12
CA LEU A 138 0.66 -12.74 10.26
C LEU A 138 1.12 -11.63 11.22
N MET A 139 0.93 -10.40 10.81
CA MET A 139 0.80 -9.26 11.71
C MET A 139 -0.67 -9.08 12.04
N ILE A 140 -1.00 -9.09 13.33
CA ILE A 140 -2.38 -8.94 13.84
C ILE A 140 -2.41 -7.72 14.75
N ARG A 141 -3.25 -6.75 14.40
CA ARG A 141 -3.35 -5.48 15.12
C ARG A 141 -4.77 -5.31 15.64
N PHE A 142 -4.94 -5.28 16.95
CA PHE A 142 -6.22 -5.04 17.61
C PHE A 142 -6.42 -3.55 17.78
N VAL A 143 -7.42 -2.96 17.13
CA VAL A 143 -7.75 -1.55 17.27
C VAL A 143 -8.76 -1.40 18.40
N LEU A 144 -8.28 -0.86 19.51
CA LEU A 144 -9.02 -0.69 20.77
C LEU A 144 -9.43 0.77 20.98
N ARG A 145 -10.53 0.99 21.67
CA ARG A 145 -10.95 2.34 22.06
C ARG A 145 -10.10 2.89 23.21
N THR A 146 -9.72 2.05 24.16
CA THR A 146 -8.94 2.42 25.34
C THR A 146 -7.72 1.50 25.51
N ARG A 147 -6.90 1.77 26.54
CA ARG A 147 -5.77 0.91 26.90
C ARG A 147 -6.15 -0.22 27.87
N ASP A 148 -7.39 -0.23 28.39
CA ASP A 148 -7.81 -1.08 29.51
C ASP A 148 -7.65 -2.58 29.23
N ARG A 149 -7.75 -2.98 27.96
CA ARG A 149 -7.67 -4.39 27.55
C ARG A 149 -6.30 -4.82 27.03
N VAL A 150 -5.32 -3.90 27.00
CA VAL A 150 -3.97 -4.19 26.46
C VAL A 150 -3.24 -5.26 27.27
N SER A 151 -3.32 -5.18 28.62
CA SER A 151 -2.72 -6.17 29.53
C SER A 151 -3.33 -7.56 29.35
N ASP A 152 -4.65 -7.64 29.17
CA ASP A 152 -5.34 -8.90 28.98
C ASP A 152 -4.92 -9.59 27.68
N ILE A 153 -4.86 -8.81 26.59
CA ILE A 153 -4.41 -9.32 25.27
C ILE A 153 -2.95 -9.78 25.36
N ARG A 154 -2.09 -9.02 26.05
CA ARG A 154 -0.67 -9.38 26.24
C ARG A 154 -0.53 -10.69 27.03
N SER A 155 -1.24 -10.85 28.12
CA SER A 155 -1.20 -12.06 28.94
C SER A 155 -1.76 -13.29 28.22
N ALA A 156 -2.69 -13.07 27.28
CA ALA A 156 -3.30 -14.12 26.48
C ALA A 156 -2.57 -14.43 25.16
N LEU A 157 -1.38 -13.88 24.89
CA LEU A 157 -0.61 -14.20 23.67
C LEU A 157 -0.34 -15.70 23.50
N PRO A 158 -0.07 -16.53 24.52
CA PRO A 158 0.03 -17.97 24.36
C PRO A 158 -1.25 -18.57 23.75
N LEU A 159 -2.42 -18.23 24.29
CA LEU A 159 -3.71 -18.68 23.74
C LEU A 159 -3.90 -18.21 22.29
N LEU A 160 -3.50 -16.98 21.97
CA LEU A 160 -3.59 -16.50 20.59
C LEU A 160 -2.73 -17.34 19.64
N ARG A 161 -1.52 -17.73 20.04
CA ARG A 161 -0.62 -18.59 19.25
C ARG A 161 -1.19 -20.00 19.05
N ASP A 162 -1.83 -20.56 20.05
CA ASP A 162 -2.51 -21.86 19.93
C ASP A 162 -3.69 -21.80 18.95
N LEU A 163 -4.46 -20.69 18.97
CA LEU A 163 -5.62 -20.49 18.10
C LEU A 163 -5.25 -20.02 16.68
N VAL A 164 -4.14 -19.31 16.55
CA VAL A 164 -3.63 -18.73 15.30
C VAL A 164 -2.10 -18.90 15.26
N PRO A 165 -1.60 -20.09 14.94
CA PRO A 165 -0.14 -20.40 14.96
C PRO A 165 0.69 -19.48 14.07
N ALA A 166 0.10 -18.90 13.04
CA ALA A 166 0.75 -17.95 12.13
C ALA A 166 0.97 -16.53 12.72
N ALA A 167 0.44 -16.23 13.93
CA ALA A 167 0.59 -14.93 14.56
C ALA A 167 2.06 -14.67 14.91
N HIS A 168 2.68 -13.72 14.22
CA HIS A 168 4.10 -13.37 14.33
C HIS A 168 4.31 -12.03 15.04
N VAL A 169 3.65 -10.98 14.55
CA VAL A 169 3.61 -9.66 15.18
C VAL A 169 2.20 -9.40 15.69
N VAL A 170 2.07 -9.05 16.95
CA VAL A 170 0.77 -8.70 17.55
C VAL A 170 0.91 -7.34 18.21
N THR A 171 -0.04 -6.47 17.91
CA THR A 171 -0.07 -5.11 18.49
C THR A 171 -1.46 -4.73 18.97
N ALA A 172 -1.52 -3.70 19.79
CA ALA A 172 -2.73 -2.97 20.16
C ALA A 172 -2.58 -1.52 19.66
N ASN A 173 -3.48 -1.10 18.80
CA ASN A 173 -3.60 0.29 18.37
C ASN A 173 -4.71 0.96 19.18
N ILE A 174 -4.45 2.15 19.71
CA ILE A 174 -5.42 2.88 20.55
C ILE A 174 -6.08 3.99 19.73
N HIS A 175 -7.38 3.86 19.52
CA HIS A 175 -8.20 4.77 18.73
C HIS A 175 -9.42 5.23 19.55
N PRO A 176 -9.29 6.28 20.40
CA PRO A 176 -10.35 6.70 21.32
C PRO A 176 -11.49 7.44 20.62
N THR A 177 -11.24 8.12 19.51
CA THR A 177 -12.21 8.97 18.82
C THR A 177 -13.24 8.18 18.02
N HIS A 178 -14.42 8.78 17.80
CA HIS A 178 -15.45 8.23 16.91
C HIS A 178 -15.35 8.88 15.53
N GLU A 179 -14.39 8.42 14.75
CA GLU A 179 -14.08 8.94 13.42
C GLU A 179 -14.04 7.81 12.39
N ALA A 180 -14.12 8.18 11.11
CA ALA A 180 -14.03 7.22 9.98
C ALA A 180 -12.62 6.66 9.78
N ILE A 181 -11.59 7.23 10.43
CA ILE A 181 -10.24 6.68 10.44
C ILE A 181 -10.22 5.34 11.18
N VAL A 182 -9.43 4.41 10.69
CA VAL A 182 -9.39 3.04 11.22
C VAL A 182 -8.42 2.89 12.37
N GLU A 183 -7.39 3.74 12.45
CA GLU A 183 -6.24 3.62 13.35
C GLU A 183 -6.03 4.91 14.14
N GLY A 184 -5.70 4.76 15.41
CA GLY A 184 -5.33 5.88 16.28
C GLY A 184 -3.81 6.14 16.28
N PRO A 185 -3.35 7.17 17.00
CA PRO A 185 -1.95 7.58 17.01
C PRO A 185 -1.03 6.60 17.75
N ASP A 186 -1.54 5.89 18.75
CA ASP A 186 -0.74 5.06 19.64
C ASP A 186 -0.73 3.59 19.20
N GLU A 187 0.47 3.04 19.02
CA GLU A 187 0.68 1.62 18.67
C GLU A 187 1.55 0.95 19.72
N ILE A 188 1.02 -0.09 20.35
CA ILE A 188 1.68 -0.84 21.43
C ILE A 188 2.03 -2.22 20.91
N ILE A 189 3.32 -2.52 20.76
CA ILE A 189 3.77 -3.85 20.34
C ILE A 189 3.71 -4.81 21.53
N LEU A 190 3.07 -5.96 21.32
CA LEU A 190 2.83 -6.97 22.35
C LEU A 190 3.77 -8.17 22.25
N THR A 191 4.31 -8.44 21.08
CA THR A 191 5.23 -9.55 20.79
C THR A 191 6.69 -9.11 20.81
N ARG A 192 7.63 -10.09 20.86
CA ARG A 192 9.06 -9.82 20.68
C ARG A 192 9.38 -9.37 19.25
N ALA A 193 8.78 -10.01 18.24
CA ALA A 193 8.88 -9.56 16.87
C ALA A 193 8.18 -8.21 16.71
N ARG A 194 8.84 -7.27 16.04
CA ARG A 194 8.38 -5.89 15.88
C ARG A 194 8.01 -5.56 14.43
N THR A 195 8.53 -6.32 13.48
CA THR A 195 8.32 -6.18 12.04
C THR A 195 7.89 -7.50 11.43
N LEU A 196 7.20 -7.44 10.31
CA LEU A 196 6.75 -8.56 9.51
C LEU A 196 7.55 -8.57 8.20
N PRO A 197 8.38 -9.61 7.93
CA PRO A 197 8.96 -9.78 6.59
C PRO A 197 7.86 -9.95 5.56
N LEU A 198 7.90 -9.15 4.47
CA LEU A 198 6.92 -9.22 3.40
C LEU A 198 7.26 -10.32 2.38
N THR A 199 6.28 -10.69 1.55
CA THR A 199 6.50 -11.59 0.40
C THR A 199 7.33 -10.94 -0.68
N VAL A 200 7.21 -9.62 -0.88
CA VAL A 200 8.14 -8.84 -1.69
C VAL A 200 9.51 -8.94 -1.03
N GLU A 201 10.44 -9.57 -1.72
CA GLU A 201 11.73 -9.97 -1.16
C GLU A 201 12.50 -8.81 -0.55
N GLY A 202 13.00 -9.03 0.67
CA GLY A 202 13.81 -8.08 1.41
C GLY A 202 13.04 -6.92 2.05
N LEU A 203 11.72 -6.80 1.86
CA LEU A 203 10.94 -5.77 2.53
C LEU A 203 10.46 -6.22 3.91
N GLU A 204 10.49 -5.30 4.86
CA GLU A 204 9.92 -5.47 6.20
C GLU A 204 8.84 -4.43 6.48
N LEU A 205 7.78 -4.84 7.16
CA LEU A 205 6.65 -3.98 7.50
C LEU A 205 6.56 -3.76 9.01
N GLY A 206 6.68 -2.51 9.44
CA GLY A 206 6.30 -2.10 10.79
C GLY A 206 4.77 -1.92 10.91
N PRO A 207 4.20 -1.94 12.13
CA PRO A 207 2.75 -1.91 12.34
C PRO A 207 2.05 -0.70 11.73
N ARG A 208 2.70 0.47 11.69
CA ARG A 208 2.16 1.72 11.15
C ARG A 208 2.64 2.05 9.73
N SER A 209 3.37 1.13 9.12
CA SER A 209 3.86 1.32 7.76
C SER A 209 2.84 0.81 6.75
N PHE A 210 2.80 1.43 5.57
CA PHE A 210 1.96 1.00 4.47
C PHE A 210 2.70 -0.03 3.61
N ALA A 211 1.98 -1.06 3.17
CA ALA A 211 2.39 -1.94 2.09
C ALA A 211 1.20 -2.19 1.16
N GLN A 212 1.50 -2.37 -0.13
CA GLN A 212 0.50 -2.71 -1.13
C GLN A 212 -0.24 -4.00 -0.76
N THR A 213 -1.55 -4.03 -0.96
CA THR A 213 -2.39 -5.14 -0.51
C THR A 213 -2.39 -6.35 -1.45
N ASN A 214 -1.80 -6.21 -2.63
CA ASN A 214 -1.62 -7.25 -3.63
C ASN A 214 -0.12 -7.37 -3.95
N ALA A 215 0.58 -8.24 -3.26
CA ALA A 215 2.04 -8.35 -3.32
C ALA A 215 2.56 -8.64 -4.73
N ARG A 216 1.90 -9.54 -5.48
CA ARG A 216 2.31 -9.91 -6.84
C ARG A 216 2.21 -8.74 -7.81
N VAL A 217 1.14 -7.96 -7.74
CA VAL A 217 0.98 -6.76 -8.58
C VAL A 217 1.93 -5.65 -8.14
N ALA A 218 2.22 -5.54 -6.84
CA ALA A 218 3.23 -4.61 -6.31
C ALA A 218 4.64 -4.95 -6.83
N GLU A 219 5.01 -6.22 -6.86
CA GLU A 219 6.28 -6.68 -7.47
C GLU A 219 6.36 -6.27 -8.93
N ALA A 220 5.31 -6.52 -9.72
CA ALA A 220 5.26 -6.13 -11.12
C ALA A 220 5.36 -4.60 -11.32
N LEU A 221 4.80 -3.81 -10.40
CA LEU A 221 4.91 -2.36 -10.39
C LEU A 221 6.35 -1.90 -10.10
N TYR A 222 6.99 -2.46 -9.08
CA TYR A 222 8.37 -2.15 -8.72
C TYR A 222 9.36 -2.58 -9.81
N GLU A 223 9.17 -3.75 -10.40
CA GLU A 223 9.96 -4.23 -11.54
C GLU A 223 9.82 -3.32 -12.76
N GLN A 224 8.60 -2.84 -13.07
CA GLN A 224 8.39 -1.93 -14.17
C GLN A 224 9.09 -0.60 -13.94
N ALA A 225 8.99 -0.03 -12.75
CA ALA A 225 9.70 1.20 -12.40
C ALA A 225 11.22 1.01 -12.48
N SER A 226 11.74 -0.11 -11.98
CA SER A 226 13.17 -0.45 -12.09
C SER A 226 13.62 -0.60 -13.54
N ARG A 227 12.79 -1.19 -14.41
CA ARG A 227 13.12 -1.26 -15.86
C ARG A 227 13.19 0.13 -16.47
N TRP A 228 12.21 0.99 -16.23
CA TRP A 228 12.19 2.35 -16.74
C TRP A 228 13.34 3.21 -16.19
N ALA A 229 13.67 3.04 -14.91
CA ALA A 229 14.77 3.78 -14.27
C ALA A 229 16.12 3.50 -14.95
N ARG A 230 16.33 2.29 -15.49
CA ARG A 230 17.60 1.86 -16.12
C ARG A 230 17.70 2.11 -17.62
N LEU A 231 16.62 2.54 -18.27
CA LEU A 231 16.70 2.87 -19.68
C LEU A 231 17.74 3.99 -19.89
N PRO A 232 18.52 3.97 -21.00
CA PRO A 232 19.36 5.11 -21.33
C PRO A 232 18.54 6.41 -21.30
N LEU A 233 19.14 7.49 -20.84
CA LEU A 233 18.54 8.81 -20.88
C LEU A 233 18.44 9.31 -22.33
N PRO A 234 17.64 10.35 -22.64
CA PRO A 234 17.54 10.89 -23.99
C PRO A 234 18.88 11.31 -24.61
N ASP A 235 19.86 11.71 -23.79
CA ASP A 235 21.24 12.05 -24.18
C ASP A 235 22.17 10.82 -24.32
N GLY A 236 21.67 9.60 -24.11
CA GLY A 236 22.39 8.33 -24.20
C GLY A 236 23.16 7.92 -22.94
N ARG A 237 23.21 8.75 -21.89
CA ARG A 237 23.85 8.38 -20.60
C ARG A 237 23.06 7.30 -19.87
N VAL A 238 23.77 6.51 -19.07
CA VAL A 238 23.16 5.55 -18.14
C VAL A 238 22.83 6.28 -16.83
N PRO A 239 21.61 6.12 -16.28
CA PRO A 239 21.25 6.73 -15.00
C PRO A 239 22.12 6.23 -13.84
N GLU A 240 22.65 7.15 -13.03
CA GLU A 240 23.49 6.84 -11.87
C GLU A 240 22.77 7.11 -10.54
N GLY A 241 21.81 8.05 -10.53
CA GLY A 241 21.13 8.48 -9.33
C GLY A 241 19.61 8.43 -9.42
N LEU A 242 18.95 8.10 -8.29
CA LEU A 242 17.51 8.07 -8.19
C LEU A 242 17.03 8.60 -6.84
N TRP A 243 15.97 9.43 -6.87
CA TRP A 243 15.16 9.75 -5.68
C TRP A 243 13.82 9.01 -5.74
N ASP A 244 13.42 8.39 -4.62
CA ASP A 244 12.10 7.81 -4.39
C ASP A 244 11.37 8.68 -3.38
N LEU A 245 10.53 9.58 -3.86
CA LEU A 245 9.76 10.52 -3.04
C LEU A 245 8.42 9.86 -2.67
N TYR A 246 8.11 9.83 -1.38
CA TYR A 246 7.06 9.00 -0.75
C TYR A 246 7.45 7.50 -0.73
N CYS A 247 8.70 7.18 -0.39
CA CYS A 247 9.26 5.84 -0.55
C CYS A 247 8.61 4.76 0.34
N GLY A 248 7.86 5.13 1.38
CA GLY A 248 7.29 4.17 2.32
C GLY A 248 8.35 3.25 2.91
N VAL A 249 8.17 1.94 2.80
CA VAL A 249 9.14 0.91 3.25
C VAL A 249 10.25 0.64 2.23
N GLY A 250 10.37 1.47 1.19
CA GLY A 250 11.46 1.43 0.22
C GLY A 250 11.22 0.55 -1.00
N GLY A 251 9.98 0.25 -1.36
CA GLY A 251 9.67 -0.70 -2.43
C GLY A 251 10.28 -0.32 -3.77
N PHE A 252 10.09 0.90 -4.25
CA PHE A 252 10.68 1.39 -5.51
C PHE A 252 12.20 1.58 -5.40
N ALA A 253 12.66 2.28 -4.34
CA ALA A 253 14.08 2.53 -4.14
C ALA A 253 14.90 1.23 -4.15
N LEU A 254 14.49 0.21 -3.38
CA LEU A 254 15.19 -1.05 -3.27
C LEU A 254 15.11 -1.88 -4.57
N ALA A 255 13.98 -1.84 -5.29
CA ALA A 255 13.86 -2.49 -6.60
C ALA A 255 14.80 -1.85 -7.62
N CYS A 256 14.92 -0.51 -7.63
CA CYS A 256 15.82 0.21 -8.52
C CYS A 256 17.30 -0.02 -8.17
N ALA A 257 17.67 -0.01 -6.88
CA ALA A 257 19.04 -0.29 -6.44
C ALA A 257 19.47 -1.72 -6.83
N ARG A 258 18.63 -2.73 -6.53
CA ARG A 258 18.87 -4.11 -6.98
C ARG A 258 18.90 -4.27 -8.50
N GLY A 259 18.16 -3.43 -9.19
CA GLY A 259 18.15 -3.35 -10.64
C GLY A 259 19.43 -2.76 -11.24
N GLY A 260 20.30 -2.15 -10.44
CA GLY A 260 21.61 -1.63 -10.87
C GLY A 260 21.70 -0.10 -10.92
N ILE A 261 20.75 0.65 -10.34
CA ILE A 261 20.96 2.10 -10.11
C ILE A 261 21.95 2.25 -8.94
N PRO A 262 23.12 2.90 -9.15
CA PRO A 262 24.20 2.94 -8.18
C PRO A 262 23.84 3.67 -6.88
N HIS A 263 23.09 4.77 -6.98
CA HIS A 263 22.77 5.63 -5.84
C HIS A 263 21.27 5.91 -5.76
N VAL A 264 20.60 5.39 -4.72
CA VAL A 264 19.19 5.68 -4.49
C VAL A 264 18.99 6.42 -3.16
N THR A 265 18.10 7.41 -3.16
CA THR A 265 17.69 8.11 -1.94
C THR A 265 16.17 8.03 -1.82
N GLY A 266 15.68 7.39 -0.75
CA GLY A 266 14.26 7.34 -0.41
C GLY A 266 13.91 8.39 0.65
N VAL A 267 12.81 9.11 0.45
CA VAL A 267 12.30 10.12 1.38
C VAL A 267 10.87 9.81 1.77
N GLU A 268 10.59 9.78 3.08
CA GLU A 268 9.28 9.44 3.64
C GLU A 268 9.10 10.10 5.01
N VAL A 269 7.93 10.62 5.30
CA VAL A 269 7.61 11.29 6.56
C VAL A 269 7.50 10.33 7.75
N SER A 270 7.20 9.06 7.50
CA SER A 270 7.04 8.05 8.54
C SER A 270 8.38 7.49 9.00
N ALA A 271 8.82 7.83 10.20
CA ALA A 271 10.05 7.29 10.80
C ALA A 271 10.03 5.74 10.91
N GLY A 272 8.85 5.14 11.13
CA GLY A 272 8.69 3.70 11.17
C GLY A 272 8.91 3.04 9.82
N ALA A 273 8.41 3.65 8.73
CA ALA A 273 8.63 3.19 7.36
C ALA A 273 10.11 3.32 6.97
N ILE A 274 10.75 4.44 7.29
CA ILE A 274 12.20 4.65 7.08
C ILE A 274 13.04 3.61 7.82
N SER A 275 12.70 3.32 9.08
CA SER A 275 13.39 2.25 9.83
C SER A 275 13.28 0.89 9.13
N SER A 276 12.10 0.57 8.60
CA SER A 276 11.87 -0.66 7.82
C SER A 276 12.68 -0.65 6.51
N ALA A 277 12.72 0.46 5.78
CA ALA A 277 13.48 0.61 4.55
C ALA A 277 14.99 0.44 4.77
N ILE A 278 15.54 1.03 5.85
CA ILE A 278 16.94 0.87 6.24
C ILE A 278 17.26 -0.59 6.59
N SER A 279 16.36 -1.27 7.33
CA SER A 279 16.52 -2.69 7.66
C SER A 279 16.52 -3.54 6.39
N ALA A 280 15.59 -3.28 5.48
CA ALA A 280 15.48 -3.98 4.21
C ALA A 280 16.71 -3.78 3.30
N ALA A 281 17.26 -2.56 3.23
CA ALA A 281 18.49 -2.28 2.50
C ALA A 281 19.68 -3.08 3.04
N ARG A 282 19.84 -3.13 4.35
CA ARG A 282 20.89 -3.93 5.00
C ARG A 282 20.74 -5.43 4.73
N THR A 283 19.50 -5.94 4.79
CA THR A 283 19.20 -7.35 4.48
C THR A 283 19.52 -7.68 3.02
N ALA A 284 19.33 -6.72 2.11
CA ALA A 284 19.69 -6.83 0.71
C ALA A 284 21.19 -6.65 0.43
N GLY A 285 22.02 -6.41 1.46
CA GLY A 285 23.46 -6.20 1.33
C GLY A 285 23.86 -4.84 0.75
N LEU A 286 22.92 -3.89 0.68
CA LEU A 286 23.17 -2.55 0.14
C LEU A 286 23.88 -1.68 1.20
N ARG A 287 24.93 -0.98 0.77
CA ARG A 287 25.63 -0.01 1.60
C ARG A 287 24.84 1.30 1.70
N ARG A 288 25.18 2.14 2.66
CA ARG A 288 24.50 3.40 2.91
C ARG A 288 24.70 4.43 1.80
N ASP A 289 25.77 4.33 1.05
CA ASP A 289 26.03 5.14 -0.14
C ASP A 289 25.29 4.67 -1.39
N GLU A 290 24.91 3.38 -1.43
CA GLU A 290 24.08 2.81 -2.49
C GLU A 290 22.58 3.02 -2.25
N ALA A 291 22.13 2.91 -0.99
CA ALA A 291 20.73 3.12 -0.62
C ALA A 291 20.61 3.93 0.69
N ARG A 292 20.21 5.20 0.55
CA ARG A 292 20.02 6.13 1.66
C ARG A 292 18.52 6.37 1.88
N PHE A 293 18.09 6.40 3.15
CA PHE A 293 16.70 6.69 3.52
C PHE A 293 16.63 7.83 4.53
N ILE A 294 15.73 8.78 4.29
CA ILE A 294 15.61 10.05 5.01
C ILE A 294 14.16 10.19 5.49
N CYS A 295 14.02 10.51 6.79
CA CYS A 295 12.72 10.80 7.39
C CYS A 295 12.45 12.30 7.29
N ASP A 296 11.69 12.72 6.28
CA ASP A 296 11.36 14.13 6.03
C ASP A 296 10.10 14.26 5.16
N ASP A 297 9.54 15.45 5.04
CA ASP A 297 8.54 15.75 4.02
C ASP A 297 9.19 15.76 2.64
N ALA A 298 8.65 14.95 1.72
CA ALA A 298 9.23 14.73 0.40
C ALA A 298 9.34 16.03 -0.42
N THR A 299 8.35 16.91 -0.32
CA THR A 299 8.33 18.19 -1.05
C THR A 299 9.35 19.17 -0.48
N ALA A 300 9.33 19.35 0.84
CA ALA A 300 10.26 20.25 1.53
C ALA A 300 11.71 19.80 1.32
N TRP A 301 11.96 18.52 1.47
CA TRP A 301 13.29 17.94 1.29
C TRP A 301 13.79 18.13 -0.16
N ALA A 302 12.99 17.79 -1.17
CA ALA A 302 13.40 17.93 -2.57
C ALA A 302 13.73 19.38 -2.94
N ARG A 303 12.92 20.33 -2.51
CA ARG A 303 13.11 21.77 -2.76
C ARG A 303 14.35 22.37 -2.04
N ALA A 304 14.80 21.75 -0.98
CA ALA A 304 15.99 22.17 -0.24
C ALA A 304 17.30 21.66 -0.86
N GLN A 305 17.23 20.76 -1.86
CA GLN A 305 18.43 20.23 -2.50
C GLN A 305 19.02 21.23 -3.49
N ALA A 306 20.36 21.24 -3.60
CA ALA A 306 21.05 22.03 -4.64
C ALA A 306 20.77 21.44 -6.03
N ALA A 307 20.70 22.28 -7.05
CA ALA A 307 20.45 21.84 -8.43
C ALA A 307 21.46 20.78 -8.92
N SER A 308 22.72 20.86 -8.46
CA SER A 308 23.77 19.89 -8.80
C SER A 308 23.61 18.51 -8.17
N THR A 309 22.66 18.34 -7.23
CA THR A 309 22.41 17.06 -6.56
C THR A 309 21.13 16.38 -7.07
N VAL A 310 20.40 17.01 -8.00
CA VAL A 310 19.22 16.42 -8.63
C VAL A 310 19.63 15.19 -9.40
N PRO A 311 18.97 14.03 -9.18
CA PRO A 311 19.36 12.77 -9.82
C PRO A 311 18.86 12.67 -11.25
N ASP A 312 19.31 11.65 -11.95
CA ASP A 312 18.83 11.33 -13.30
C ASP A 312 17.36 10.86 -13.32
N VAL A 313 16.91 10.21 -12.26
CA VAL A 313 15.56 9.66 -12.15
C VAL A 313 14.90 10.07 -10.83
N ILE A 314 13.64 10.49 -10.91
CA ILE A 314 12.82 10.70 -9.72
C ILE A 314 11.58 9.78 -9.82
N VAL A 315 11.35 8.98 -8.78
CA VAL A 315 10.12 8.19 -8.62
C VAL A 315 9.21 8.90 -7.64
N VAL A 316 7.92 9.01 -7.95
CA VAL A 316 6.90 9.50 -7.03
C VAL A 316 5.73 8.52 -6.98
N ASN A 317 5.33 8.14 -5.76
CA ASN A 317 4.11 7.35 -5.50
C ASN A 317 3.30 7.99 -4.37
N PRO A 318 2.62 9.10 -4.65
CA PRO A 318 1.92 9.89 -3.64
C PRO A 318 0.62 9.22 -3.16
N PRO A 319 0.05 9.72 -2.05
CA PRO A 319 -1.32 9.38 -1.67
C PRO A 319 -2.33 9.86 -2.73
N ARG A 320 -3.61 9.45 -2.59
CA ARG A 320 -4.70 9.71 -3.56
C ARG A 320 -4.88 11.17 -4.01
N ARG A 321 -4.40 12.13 -3.23
CA ARG A 321 -4.49 13.57 -3.57
C ARG A 321 -3.47 14.02 -4.62
N GLY A 322 -2.51 13.17 -5.03
CA GLY A 322 -1.40 13.54 -5.90
C GLY A 322 -0.22 14.15 -5.14
N ILE A 323 0.76 14.68 -5.88
CA ILE A 323 1.96 15.33 -5.34
C ILE A 323 1.71 16.78 -4.93
N GLY A 324 0.66 17.37 -5.49
CA GLY A 324 0.30 18.77 -5.25
C GLY A 324 1.14 19.78 -6.03
N PRO A 325 0.72 21.06 -6.04
CA PRO A 325 1.31 22.08 -6.92
C PRO A 325 2.77 22.37 -6.63
N ASP A 326 3.19 22.36 -5.38
CA ASP A 326 4.57 22.71 -5.01
C ASP A 326 5.60 21.69 -5.49
N LEU A 327 5.32 20.39 -5.33
CA LEU A 327 6.22 19.36 -5.83
C LEU A 327 6.13 19.23 -7.35
N ALA A 328 4.95 19.41 -7.94
CA ALA A 328 4.77 19.41 -9.39
C ALA A 328 5.58 20.54 -10.04
N ALA A 329 5.51 21.77 -9.52
CA ALA A 329 6.32 22.88 -9.98
C ALA A 329 7.83 22.60 -9.86
N TYR A 330 8.26 22.05 -8.71
CA TYR A 330 9.64 21.64 -8.53
C TYR A 330 10.09 20.61 -9.58
N LEU A 331 9.32 19.53 -9.79
CA LEU A 331 9.66 18.51 -10.78
C LEU A 331 9.69 19.06 -12.21
N ASN A 332 8.84 20.05 -12.52
CA ASN A 332 8.87 20.73 -13.81
C ASN A 332 10.18 21.51 -14.03
N GLU A 333 10.78 22.07 -12.98
CA GLU A 333 11.91 23.01 -13.04
C GLU A 333 13.27 22.38 -12.67
N CYS A 334 13.30 21.31 -11.87
CA CYS A 334 14.52 20.79 -11.25
C CYS A 334 15.55 20.21 -12.23
N GLY A 335 15.20 20.00 -13.49
CA GLY A 335 16.14 19.52 -14.49
C GLY A 335 16.31 17.99 -14.53
N ALA A 336 15.66 17.21 -13.66
CA ALA A 336 15.71 15.75 -13.74
C ALA A 336 15.24 15.28 -15.12
N PRO A 337 16.05 14.50 -15.86
CA PRO A 337 15.70 14.07 -17.21
C PRO A 337 14.54 13.08 -17.25
N ARG A 338 14.31 12.34 -16.16
CA ARG A 338 13.26 11.31 -16.09
C ARG A 338 12.49 11.35 -14.78
N VAL A 339 11.16 11.21 -14.88
CA VAL A 339 10.28 11.02 -13.72
C VAL A 339 9.40 9.78 -13.94
N ILE A 340 9.29 8.92 -12.95
CA ILE A 340 8.37 7.79 -12.93
C ILE A 340 7.28 8.10 -11.92
N TYR A 341 6.05 8.28 -12.40
CA TYR A 341 4.91 8.63 -11.56
C TYR A 341 3.97 7.43 -11.43
N SER A 342 3.84 6.86 -10.23
CA SER A 342 2.82 5.86 -9.89
C SER A 342 1.67 6.52 -9.14
N SER A 343 0.42 6.19 -9.48
CA SER A 343 -0.77 6.77 -8.86
C SER A 343 -1.94 5.80 -8.79
N CYS A 344 -2.61 5.76 -7.66
CA CYS A 344 -3.90 5.07 -7.50
C CYS A 344 -5.11 5.96 -7.86
N ASN A 345 -4.88 7.17 -8.38
CA ASN A 345 -5.94 8.11 -8.79
C ASN A 345 -5.56 8.81 -10.11
N PRO A 346 -6.06 8.33 -11.25
CA PRO A 346 -5.77 8.92 -12.56
C PRO A 346 -6.13 10.40 -12.68
N THR A 347 -7.15 10.86 -11.95
CA THR A 347 -7.57 12.27 -11.99
C THR A 347 -6.54 13.18 -11.35
N SER A 348 -6.01 12.83 -10.17
CA SER A 348 -4.95 13.63 -9.55
C SER A 348 -3.65 13.56 -10.36
N LEU A 349 -3.32 12.39 -10.94
CA LEU A 349 -2.21 12.26 -11.87
C LEU A 349 -2.34 13.21 -13.06
N ALA A 350 -3.50 13.25 -13.72
CA ALA A 350 -3.76 14.16 -14.84
C ALA A 350 -3.61 15.65 -14.43
N GLN A 351 -4.14 16.01 -13.25
CA GLN A 351 -4.01 17.37 -12.71
C GLN A 351 -2.55 17.76 -12.48
N ASP A 352 -1.77 16.88 -11.86
CA ASP A 352 -0.34 17.11 -11.60
C ASP A 352 0.45 17.22 -12.92
N LEU A 353 0.18 16.36 -13.90
CA LEU A 353 0.84 16.40 -15.22
C LEU A 353 0.54 17.70 -15.98
N THR A 354 -0.65 18.27 -15.82
CA THR A 354 -1.02 19.52 -16.50
C THR A 354 -0.12 20.70 -16.09
N VAL A 355 0.42 20.68 -14.87
CA VAL A 355 1.33 21.73 -14.36
C VAL A 355 2.81 21.37 -14.52
N MET A 356 3.10 20.26 -15.21
CA MET A 356 4.49 19.81 -15.50
C MET A 356 4.77 19.73 -17.03
N PRO A 357 4.56 20.81 -17.82
CA PRO A 357 4.68 20.75 -19.28
C PRO A 357 6.10 20.46 -19.80
N ALA A 358 7.14 20.61 -18.98
CA ALA A 358 8.51 20.23 -19.33
C ALA A 358 8.74 18.71 -19.31
N LEU A 359 7.83 17.93 -18.72
CA LEU A 359 7.89 16.48 -18.62
C LEU A 359 6.80 15.86 -19.52
N ARG A 360 7.21 15.08 -20.52
CA ARG A 360 6.29 14.45 -21.49
C ARG A 360 6.04 13.00 -21.10
N PRO A 361 4.79 12.56 -20.95
CA PRO A 361 4.46 11.16 -20.78
C PRO A 361 4.80 10.37 -22.06
N VAL A 362 5.65 9.35 -21.95
CA VAL A 362 6.10 8.53 -23.09
C VAL A 362 5.57 7.11 -23.03
N GLU A 363 5.51 6.53 -21.85
CA GLU A 363 4.97 5.19 -21.63
C GLU A 363 4.05 5.15 -20.41
N GLY A 364 3.04 4.28 -20.47
CA GLY A 364 2.13 4.04 -19.35
C GLY A 364 1.81 2.56 -19.18
N ARG A 365 1.54 2.15 -17.95
CA ARG A 365 1.07 0.81 -17.64
C ARG A 365 0.06 0.84 -16.50
N VAL A 366 -1.01 0.06 -16.66
CA VAL A 366 -2.03 -0.15 -15.62
C VAL A 366 -1.68 -1.41 -14.83
N PHE A 367 -1.89 -1.35 -13.52
CA PHE A 367 -1.63 -2.43 -12.57
C PHE A 367 -2.92 -2.73 -11.82
N ASP A 368 -3.47 -3.94 -11.97
CA ASP A 368 -4.72 -4.32 -11.32
C ASP A 368 -4.50 -4.70 -9.84
N MET A 369 -4.17 -3.69 -9.04
CA MET A 369 -3.97 -3.83 -7.60
C MET A 369 -5.24 -4.28 -6.86
N PHE A 370 -6.41 -3.96 -7.42
CA PHE A 370 -7.71 -4.15 -6.79
C PHE A 370 -8.72 -4.82 -7.75
N PRO A 371 -8.54 -6.11 -8.10
CA PRO A 371 -9.50 -6.86 -8.92
C PRO A 371 -10.93 -6.75 -8.40
N HIS A 372 -11.87 -6.83 -9.31
CA HIS A 372 -13.33 -6.74 -9.06
C HIS A 372 -13.83 -5.40 -8.52
N THR A 373 -13.00 -4.36 -8.55
CA THR A 373 -13.38 -3.00 -8.16
C THR A 373 -12.99 -2.00 -9.25
N SER A 374 -13.54 -0.80 -9.23
CA SER A 374 -13.15 0.29 -10.13
C SER A 374 -11.79 0.95 -9.77
N HIS A 375 -11.20 0.57 -8.64
CA HIS A 375 -9.89 1.10 -8.27
C HIS A 375 -8.80 0.56 -9.20
N VAL A 376 -7.84 1.42 -9.50
CA VAL A 376 -6.73 1.15 -10.40
C VAL A 376 -5.44 1.73 -9.82
N GLU A 377 -4.32 1.13 -10.16
CA GLU A 377 -2.99 1.72 -10.02
C GLU A 377 -2.44 1.91 -11.43
N ALA A 378 -1.86 3.06 -11.73
CA ALA A 378 -1.23 3.35 -13.00
C ALA A 378 0.16 3.95 -12.77
N ALA A 379 1.13 3.54 -13.56
CA ALA A 379 2.43 4.18 -13.58
C ALA A 379 2.70 4.76 -14.97
N VAL A 380 3.33 5.93 -15.01
CA VAL A 380 3.68 6.64 -16.23
C VAL A 380 5.15 7.02 -16.19
N LEU A 381 5.85 6.75 -17.28
CA LEU A 381 7.20 7.23 -17.54
C LEU A 381 7.12 8.60 -18.19
N LEU A 382 7.76 9.57 -17.57
CA LEU A 382 7.87 10.93 -18.07
C LEU A 382 9.31 11.23 -18.43
N GLU A 383 9.54 11.85 -19.59
CA GLU A 383 10.85 12.30 -20.02
C GLU A 383 10.84 13.81 -20.28
N ARG A 384 11.95 14.47 -19.96
CA ARG A 384 12.09 15.91 -20.16
C ARG A 384 12.20 16.23 -21.64
N ALA A 385 11.40 17.20 -22.09
CA ALA A 385 11.45 17.67 -23.45
C ALA A 385 12.76 18.41 -23.73
N GLY A 386 13.51 17.98 -24.76
CA GLY A 386 14.76 18.64 -25.17
C GLY A 386 15.99 18.31 -24.31
N ALA A 387 15.95 17.23 -23.52
CA ALA A 387 17.12 16.70 -22.83
C ALA A 387 17.97 15.83 -23.77
#